data_a73793bb3591304be019a52157bea855
#
_entry.id   a73793bb3591304be019a52157bea855
#
_cell.length_a   1.000
_cell.length_b   1.000
_cell.length_c   1.000
_cell.angle_alpha   90.00
_cell.angle_beta   90.00
_cell.angle_gamma   90.00
#
_symmetry.space_group_name_H-M   'P 1'
#
loop_
_entity.id
_entity.type
_entity.pdbx_description
1 polymer ?
#
loop_
_entity_poly.entity_id
_entity_poly.type
_entity_poly.pdbx_seq_one_letter_code
_entity_poly.pdbx_strand_id
1 'polypeptide(L)' 'HVHDDCENVFHLLEGEIVVTQDGTEERVAAPAVVHNPRGVEHGARNDGDGRALLTASLCPLP' A
#
# COMPACT_ATOMS: atom_id res chain seq x y z
N HIS A 1 -9.64 -1.67 2.41
CA HIS A 1 -10.50 -1.29 1.27
C HIS A 1 -10.47 -2.35 0.20
N VAL A 2 -11.57 -2.47 -0.52
CA VAL A 2 -11.67 -3.29 -1.72
C VAL A 2 -12.13 -2.40 -2.86
N HIS A 3 -11.39 -2.44 -3.93
CA HIS A 3 -11.70 -1.67 -5.12
C HIS A 3 -11.91 -2.64 -6.28
N ASP A 4 -13.15 -2.86 -6.65
CA ASP A 4 -13.48 -3.87 -7.66
C ASP A 4 -13.12 -3.46 -9.07
N ASP A 5 -13.07 -2.16 -9.32
CA ASP A 5 -12.87 -1.63 -10.66
C ASP A 5 -11.61 -0.82 -10.80
N CYS A 6 -10.72 -0.91 -9.83
CA CYS A 6 -9.60 0.00 -9.74
C CYS A 6 -8.41 -0.67 -9.07
N GLU A 7 -7.24 -0.35 -9.54
CA GLU A 7 -6.00 -0.78 -8.90
C GLU A 7 -5.46 0.36 -8.06
N ASN A 8 -4.64 0.02 -7.08
CA ASN A 8 -4.05 0.98 -6.17
C ASN A 8 -2.55 0.74 -6.10
N VAL A 9 -1.77 1.81 -6.06
CA VAL A 9 -0.32 1.71 -5.93
C VAL A 9 0.12 2.57 -4.76
N PHE A 10 0.83 1.98 -3.83
CA PHE A 10 1.50 2.70 -2.74
C PHE A 10 2.95 2.93 -3.14
N HIS A 11 3.40 4.16 -3.02
CA HIS A 11 4.81 4.49 -3.22
C HIS A 11 5.35 4.96 -1.88
N LEU A 12 6.12 4.11 -1.23
CA LEU A 12 6.69 4.41 0.08
C LEU A 12 7.99 5.17 -0.12
N LEU A 13 8.00 6.42 0.34
CA LEU A 13 9.12 7.34 0.12
C LEU A 13 10.07 7.35 1.30
N GLU A 14 9.57 7.12 2.50
CA GLU A 14 10.37 7.22 3.71
C GLU A 14 9.79 6.29 4.76
N GLY A 15 10.64 5.63 5.51
CA GLY A 15 10.23 4.81 6.64
C GLY A 15 9.88 3.38 6.27
N GLU A 16 9.09 2.76 7.12
CA GLU A 16 8.72 1.36 6.99
C GLU A 16 7.26 1.20 7.38
N ILE A 17 6.54 0.39 6.64
CA ILE A 17 5.13 0.14 6.91
C ILE A 17 4.83 -1.35 6.79
N VAL A 18 3.69 -1.74 7.35
CA VAL A 18 3.15 -3.08 7.14
C VAL A 18 2.00 -2.95 6.14
N VAL A 19 2.10 -3.68 5.05
CA VAL A 19 1.09 -3.69 4.01
C VAL A 19 0.29 -4.98 4.14
N THR A 20 -1.03 -4.86 4.08
CA THR A 20 -1.89 -6.03 4.08
C THR A 20 -2.55 -6.16 2.72
N GLN A 21 -2.59 -7.39 2.22
CA GLN A 21 -3.29 -7.72 0.99
C GLN A 21 -3.98 -9.04 1.22
N ASP A 22 -5.31 -9.01 1.17
CA ASP A 22 -6.13 -10.21 1.22
C ASP A 22 -5.81 -11.08 2.44
N GLY A 23 -5.59 -10.43 3.58
CA GLY A 23 -5.29 -11.10 4.83
C GLY A 23 -3.82 -11.43 5.07
N THR A 24 -2.97 -11.16 4.10
CA THR A 24 -1.53 -11.38 4.24
C THR A 24 -0.82 -10.09 4.59
N GLU A 25 0.09 -10.14 5.55
CA GLU A 25 0.86 -8.96 5.96
C GLU A 25 2.29 -9.06 5.49
N GLU A 26 2.83 -7.94 5.06
CA GLU A 26 4.23 -7.87 4.66
C GLU A 26 4.82 -6.54 5.11
N ARG A 27 6.00 -6.59 5.72
CA ARG A 27 6.72 -5.39 6.12
C ARG A 27 7.56 -4.88 4.95
N VAL A 28 7.43 -3.60 4.67
CA VAL A 28 8.06 -2.99 3.51
C VAL A 28 8.83 -1.75 3.96
N ALA A 29 10.07 -1.63 3.53
CA ALA A 29 10.93 -0.48 3.85
C ALA A 29 11.15 0.37 2.60
N ALA A 30 11.23 1.68 2.81
CA ALA A 30 11.46 2.63 1.72
C ALA A 30 12.89 2.51 1.18
N PRO A 31 13.09 2.81 -0.10
CA PRO A 31 12.06 3.13 -1.09
C PRO A 31 11.39 1.87 -1.63
N ALA A 32 10.10 1.92 -1.83
CA ALA A 32 9.36 0.76 -2.30
C ALA A 32 8.09 1.16 -3.02
N VAL A 33 7.65 0.30 -3.91
CA VAL A 33 6.38 0.45 -4.61
C VAL A 33 5.58 -0.82 -4.38
N VAL A 34 4.36 -0.67 -3.93
CA VAL A 34 3.47 -1.79 -3.68
C VAL A 34 2.24 -1.65 -4.57
N HIS A 35 1.99 -2.67 -5.36
CA HIS A 35 0.84 -2.71 -6.25
C HIS A 35 -0.27 -3.53 -5.59
N ASN A 36 -1.42 -2.92 -5.43
CA ASN A 36 -2.61 -3.60 -4.90
C ASN A 36 -3.55 -3.87 -6.06
N PRO A 37 -3.64 -5.11 -6.51
CA PRO A 37 -4.47 -5.43 -7.66
C PRO A 37 -5.95 -5.17 -7.41
N ARG A 38 -6.66 -5.02 -8.48
CA ARG A 38 -8.10 -4.85 -8.46
C ARG A 38 -8.77 -6.02 -7.74
N GLY A 39 -9.74 -5.70 -6.89
CA GLY A 39 -10.51 -6.72 -6.19
C GLY A 39 -9.84 -7.32 -4.97
N VAL A 40 -8.63 -6.88 -4.63
CA VAL A 40 -7.89 -7.38 -3.47
C VAL A 40 -8.09 -6.43 -2.31
N GLU A 41 -8.50 -6.96 -1.17
CA GLU A 41 -8.58 -6.14 0.05
C GLU A 41 -7.18 -5.77 0.48
N HIS A 42 -6.96 -4.50 0.76
CA HIS A 42 -5.63 -4.02 1.08
C HIS A 42 -5.66 -2.90 2.11
N GLY A 43 -4.51 -2.71 2.75
CA GLY A 43 -4.32 -1.63 3.70
C GLY A 43 -2.85 -1.44 4.01
N ALA A 44 -2.56 -0.41 4.78
CA ALA A 44 -1.21 -0.13 5.20
C ALA A 44 -1.25 0.50 6.59
N ARG A 45 -0.26 0.18 7.41
CA ARG A 45 -0.14 0.83 8.72
C ARG A 45 1.33 1.02 9.09
N ASN A 46 1.57 2.03 9.90
CA ASN A 46 2.88 2.26 10.48
C ASN A 46 2.84 1.75 11.91
N ASP A 47 3.52 0.64 12.18
CA ASP A 47 3.56 0.05 13.51
C ASP A 47 4.88 0.31 14.22
N GLY A 48 5.73 1.14 13.65
CA GLY A 48 7.03 1.45 14.21
C GLY A 48 7.04 2.79 14.93
N ASP A 49 8.20 3.14 15.45
CA ASP A 49 8.39 4.40 16.14
C ASP A 49 8.73 5.55 15.21
N GLY A 50 9.11 5.23 14.00
CA GLY A 50 9.55 6.22 13.03
C GLY A 50 8.43 6.74 12.17
N ARG A 51 8.75 7.79 11.46
CA ARG A 51 7.83 8.39 10.51
C ARG A 51 7.83 7.59 9.21
N ALA A 52 6.67 7.47 8.62
CA ALA A 52 6.55 6.89 7.30
C ALA A 52 5.83 7.87 6.38
N LEU A 53 6.34 8.00 5.17
CA LEU A 53 5.76 8.87 4.17
C LEU A 53 5.47 8.07 2.92
N LEU A 54 4.22 8.05 2.53
CA LEU A 54 3.86 7.33 1.33
C LEU A 54 2.81 8.11 0.54
N THR A 55 2.80 7.86 -0.75
CA THR A 55 1.75 8.33 -1.63
C THR A 55 0.93 7.14 -2.09
N ALA A 56 -0.34 7.37 -2.31
CA ALA A 56 -1.23 6.35 -2.84
C ALA A 56 -1.86 6.88 -4.12
N SER A 57 -1.81 6.08 -5.16
CA SER A 57 -2.40 6.43 -6.44
C SER A 57 -3.47 5.42 -6.76
N LEU A 58 -4.65 5.91 -7.11
CA LEU A 58 -5.70 5.04 -7.59
C LEU A 58 -5.47 4.78 -9.07
N CYS A 59 -6.12 3.78 -9.58
CA CYS A 59 -5.98 3.40 -10.96
C CYS A 59 -6.22 4.58 -11.89
N PRO A 60 -5.53 4.61 -13.00
CA PRO A 60 -5.78 5.65 -13.97
C PRO A 60 -7.23 5.56 -14.42
N LEU A 61 -7.77 6.70 -14.67
CA LEU A 61 -9.12 6.73 -15.20
C LEU A 61 -9.13 6.22 -16.62
N PRO A 62 -10.21 5.57 -16.98
CA PRO A 62 -10.34 5.10 -18.37
C PRO A 62 -10.41 6.26 -19.33
#